data_c082f285cff9d3db986b5baae00cc105
#
_entry.id   c082f285cff9d3db986b5baae00cc105
#
_cell.length_a   1.000
_cell.length_b   1.000
_cell.length_c   1.000
_cell.angle_alpha   90.00
_cell.angle_beta   90.00
_cell.angle_gamma   90.00
#
_symmetry.space_group_name_H-M   'P 1'
#
loop_
_entity.id
_entity.type
_entity.pdbx_description
1 polymer ?
#
loop_
_entity_poly.entity_id
_entity_poly.type
_entity_poly.pdbx_seq_one_letter_code
_entity_poly.pdbx_strand_id
1 'polypeptide(L)'
;GLYAAGVIALPGISFEIIQVRVSDALLPMSMVFGLPAVVGLTIGTFVANMFSPFGVVDLLGGTLTNLVATYMAWKMARNFVFKGAWPFIAFLQVLLVTFVVGSYLYVLIGVPPTQLFGFVVPGIVFSWLGVFLGSVVSILLIGYPAAKAVARYLRAEPRYV
;
A
#
# COMPACT_ATOMS: atom_id res chain seq x y z
N GLY A 1 -8.38 13.21 -4.06
CA GLY A 1 -9.56 13.25 -3.23
C GLY A 1 -9.61 12.17 -2.18
N LEU A 2 -10.24 11.04 -2.48
CA LEU A 2 -10.59 10.01 -1.49
C LEU A 2 -9.37 9.43 -0.73
N TYR A 3 -8.27 9.18 -1.43
CA TYR A 3 -7.03 8.68 -0.82
C TYR A 3 -6.49 9.67 0.22
N ALA A 4 -6.31 10.93 -0.17
CA ALA A 4 -5.79 11.97 0.72
C ALA A 4 -6.72 12.20 1.92
N ALA A 5 -8.03 12.23 1.69
CA ALA A 5 -9.01 12.39 2.77
C ALA A 5 -8.90 11.27 3.81
N GLY A 6 -8.73 10.02 3.39
CA GLY A 6 -8.57 8.88 4.31
C GLY A 6 -7.31 8.93 5.16
N VAL A 7 -6.18 9.38 4.59
CA VAL A 7 -4.93 9.55 5.36
C VAL A 7 -5.03 10.71 6.34
N ILE A 8 -5.55 11.87 5.88
CA ILE A 8 -5.66 13.08 6.69
C ILE A 8 -6.70 12.93 7.82
N ALA A 9 -7.76 12.15 7.60
CA ALA A 9 -8.78 11.88 8.61
C ALA A 9 -8.29 10.97 9.75
N LEU A 10 -7.26 10.15 9.51
CA LEU A 10 -6.75 9.15 10.45
C LEU A 10 -5.22 9.25 10.62
N PRO A 11 -4.67 10.41 11.01
CA PRO A 11 -3.22 10.62 11.06
C PRO A 11 -2.54 9.73 12.10
N GLY A 12 -3.18 9.45 13.25
CA GLY A 12 -2.60 8.67 14.33
C GLY A 12 -2.35 7.20 14.00
N ILE A 13 -3.00 6.63 12.98
CA ILE A 13 -2.73 5.26 12.50
C ILE A 13 -2.06 5.22 11.15
N SER A 14 -2.03 6.36 10.44
CA SER A 14 -1.44 6.47 9.11
C SER A 14 0.06 6.74 9.13
N PHE A 15 0.60 7.23 10.25
CA PHE A 15 2.00 7.68 10.37
C PHE A 15 2.73 7.09 11.60
N GLU A 16 2.27 5.97 12.14
CA GLU A 16 2.91 5.25 13.25
C GLU A 16 3.88 4.15 12.72
N ILE A 17 4.65 3.53 13.63
CA ILE A 17 5.54 2.40 13.30
C ILE A 17 4.74 1.19 12.82
N ILE A 18 3.58 0.91 13.43
CA ILE A 18 2.59 -0.04 12.91
C ILE A 18 1.62 0.76 12.07
N GLN A 19 2.00 1.01 10.83
CA GLN A 19 1.31 1.93 9.94
C GLN A 19 0.16 1.22 9.21
N VAL A 20 -1.08 1.49 9.60
CA VAL A 20 -2.27 1.06 8.88
C VAL A 20 -2.79 2.22 8.06
N ARG A 21 -2.28 2.41 6.85
CA ARG A 21 -2.83 3.38 5.89
C ARG A 21 -4.10 2.81 5.28
N VAL A 22 -5.26 3.10 5.87
CA VAL A 22 -6.57 2.65 5.36
C VAL A 22 -6.76 3.02 3.88
N SER A 23 -6.21 4.16 3.45
CA SER A 23 -6.25 4.61 2.06
C SER A 23 -5.51 3.70 1.08
N ASP A 24 -4.55 2.89 1.54
CA ASP A 24 -3.87 1.90 0.70
C ASP A 24 -4.83 0.77 0.25
N ALA A 25 -5.99 0.64 0.89
CA ALA A 25 -7.08 -0.20 0.38
C ALA A 25 -7.57 0.20 -1.03
N LEU A 26 -7.25 1.41 -1.46
CA LEU A 26 -7.57 1.85 -2.82
C LEU A 26 -6.54 1.41 -3.87
N LEU A 27 -5.33 0.97 -3.48
CA LEU A 27 -4.28 0.59 -4.44
C LEU A 27 -4.72 -0.53 -5.40
N PRO A 28 -5.43 -1.61 -4.96
CA PRO A 28 -5.94 -2.63 -5.86
C PRO A 28 -6.95 -2.12 -6.89
N MET A 29 -7.58 -0.93 -6.70
CA MET A 29 -8.47 -0.35 -7.69
C MET A 29 -7.77 -0.03 -9.02
N SER A 30 -6.44 0.10 -9.03
CA SER A 30 -5.65 0.25 -10.25
C SER A 30 -5.78 -0.95 -11.19
N MET A 31 -6.05 -2.15 -10.67
CA MET A 31 -6.34 -3.34 -11.49
C MET A 31 -7.68 -3.23 -12.24
N VAL A 32 -8.64 -2.50 -11.66
CA VAL A 32 -9.99 -2.31 -12.24
C VAL A 32 -10.01 -1.12 -13.20
N PHE A 33 -9.60 0.06 -12.73
CA PHE A 33 -9.73 1.32 -13.45
C PHE A 33 -8.51 1.68 -14.31
N GLY A 34 -7.40 0.97 -14.15
CA GLY A 34 -6.20 1.17 -14.95
C GLY A 34 -5.49 2.49 -14.71
N LEU A 35 -4.97 3.10 -15.79
CA LEU A 35 -4.14 4.31 -15.71
C LEU A 35 -4.81 5.50 -15.00
N PRO A 36 -6.10 5.81 -15.16
CA PRO A 36 -6.74 6.87 -14.39
C PRO A 36 -6.64 6.66 -12.87
N ALA A 37 -6.77 5.41 -12.39
CA ALA A 37 -6.58 5.10 -10.97
C ALA A 37 -5.11 5.25 -10.55
N VAL A 38 -4.16 4.82 -11.38
CA VAL A 38 -2.73 5.00 -11.12
C VAL A 38 -2.41 6.49 -10.88
N VAL A 39 -2.83 7.35 -11.81
CA VAL A 39 -2.60 8.80 -11.71
C VAL A 39 -3.32 9.40 -10.49
N GLY A 40 -4.60 9.07 -10.31
CA GLY A 40 -5.40 9.60 -9.21
C GLY A 40 -4.89 9.18 -7.83
N LEU A 41 -4.44 7.93 -7.67
CA LEU A 41 -3.86 7.44 -6.41
C LEU A 41 -2.48 8.04 -6.15
N THR A 42 -1.66 8.22 -7.17
CA THR A 42 -0.34 8.88 -7.04
C THR A 42 -0.49 10.33 -6.59
N ILE A 43 -1.37 11.11 -7.22
CA ILE A 43 -1.66 12.48 -6.81
C ILE A 43 -2.26 12.51 -5.41
N GLY A 44 -3.18 11.58 -5.11
CA GLY A 44 -3.78 11.47 -3.79
C GLY A 44 -2.76 11.17 -2.69
N THR A 45 -1.79 10.28 -2.96
CA THR A 45 -0.69 9.99 -2.03
C THR A 45 0.24 11.19 -1.86
N PHE A 46 0.58 11.88 -2.95
CA PHE A 46 1.40 13.10 -2.88
C PHE A 46 0.77 14.15 -1.97
N VAL A 47 -0.52 14.45 -2.17
CA VAL A 47 -1.26 15.40 -1.33
C VAL A 47 -1.33 14.93 0.13
N ALA A 48 -1.59 13.64 0.36
CA ALA A 48 -1.65 13.08 1.71
C ALA A 48 -0.31 13.23 2.45
N ASN A 49 0.80 12.91 1.76
CA ASN A 49 2.13 12.93 2.35
C ASN A 49 2.70 14.35 2.53
N MET A 50 2.06 15.40 1.98
CA MET A 50 2.36 16.79 2.37
C MET A 50 2.09 17.07 3.85
N PHE A 51 1.22 16.28 4.47
CA PHE A 51 0.89 16.38 5.91
C PHE A 51 1.64 15.34 6.76
N SER A 52 2.58 14.61 6.16
CA SER A 52 3.38 13.62 6.88
C SER A 52 4.38 14.29 7.83
N PRO A 53 4.54 13.79 9.06
CA PRO A 53 5.58 14.26 9.97
C PRO A 53 6.99 13.88 9.50
N PHE A 54 7.14 13.00 8.52
CA PHE A 54 8.41 12.51 8.00
C PHE A 54 8.96 13.34 6.83
N GLY A 55 8.31 14.44 6.47
CA GLY A 55 8.78 15.43 5.52
C GLY A 55 8.94 14.94 4.09
N VAL A 56 9.96 15.49 3.40
CA VAL A 56 10.18 15.27 1.96
C VAL A 56 10.47 13.80 1.61
N VAL A 57 11.09 13.05 2.51
CA VAL A 57 11.42 11.64 2.26
C VAL A 57 10.14 10.81 2.14
N ASP A 58 9.16 11.00 3.02
CA ASP A 58 7.87 10.31 2.92
C ASP A 58 7.03 10.87 1.76
N LEU A 59 7.11 12.19 1.52
CA LEU A 59 6.44 12.82 0.38
C LEU A 59 6.85 12.16 -0.95
N LEU A 60 8.14 12.04 -1.20
CA LEU A 60 8.66 11.47 -2.44
C LEU A 60 8.66 9.93 -2.40
N GLY A 61 9.15 9.35 -1.32
CA GLY A 61 9.27 7.90 -1.16
C GLY A 61 7.91 7.20 -1.19
N GLY A 62 6.95 7.66 -0.41
CA GLY A 62 5.60 7.11 -0.39
C GLY A 62 4.86 7.31 -1.72
N THR A 63 5.00 8.49 -2.34
CA THR A 63 4.37 8.79 -3.63
C THR A 63 4.94 7.89 -4.74
N LEU A 64 6.26 7.74 -4.83
CA LEU A 64 6.90 6.87 -5.81
C LEU A 64 6.55 5.40 -5.57
N THR A 65 6.52 4.98 -4.31
CA THR A 65 6.10 3.61 -3.95
C THR A 65 4.68 3.32 -4.45
N ASN A 66 3.73 4.20 -4.20
CA ASN A 66 2.35 4.01 -4.64
C ASN A 66 2.18 4.12 -6.16
N LEU A 67 2.95 4.99 -6.82
CA LEU A 67 3.01 5.03 -8.29
C LEU A 67 3.46 3.68 -8.86
N VAL A 68 4.58 3.15 -8.36
CA VAL A 68 5.13 1.88 -8.84
C VAL A 68 4.19 0.73 -8.52
N ALA A 69 3.65 0.66 -7.29
CA ALA A 69 2.74 -0.38 -6.86
C ALA A 69 1.45 -0.42 -7.69
N THR A 70 0.85 0.73 -7.95
CA THR A 70 -0.40 0.82 -8.74
C THR A 70 -0.15 0.58 -10.22
N TYR A 71 0.96 1.10 -10.78
CA TYR A 71 1.33 0.89 -12.18
C TYR A 71 1.64 -0.58 -12.45
N MET A 72 2.44 -1.20 -11.57
CA MET A 72 2.75 -2.63 -11.63
C MET A 72 1.45 -3.46 -11.59
N ALA A 73 0.57 -3.20 -10.63
CA ALA A 73 -0.68 -3.93 -10.49
C ALA A 73 -1.58 -3.79 -11.71
N TRP A 74 -1.72 -2.59 -12.26
CA TRP A 74 -2.45 -2.37 -13.51
C TRP A 74 -1.87 -3.17 -14.67
N LYS A 75 -0.56 -3.11 -14.91
CA LYS A 75 0.10 -3.83 -16.01
C LYS A 75 0.00 -5.33 -15.83
N MET A 76 0.26 -5.84 -14.62
CA MET A 76 0.19 -7.26 -14.33
C MET A 76 -1.23 -7.81 -14.45
N ALA A 77 -2.25 -7.10 -13.96
CA ALA A 77 -3.64 -7.51 -14.07
C ALA A 77 -4.12 -7.65 -15.53
N ARG A 78 -3.51 -6.91 -16.47
CA ARG A 78 -3.79 -7.01 -17.90
C ARG A 78 -3.06 -8.17 -18.60
N ASN A 79 -1.88 -8.52 -18.11
CA ASN A 79 -0.98 -9.48 -18.75
C ASN A 79 -1.08 -10.88 -18.13
N PHE A 80 -1.34 -10.98 -16.85
CA PHE A 80 -1.46 -12.28 -16.18
C PHE A 80 -2.90 -12.76 -16.16
N VAL A 81 -3.14 -13.84 -16.89
CA VAL A 81 -4.45 -14.45 -17.10
C VAL A 81 -4.45 -15.86 -16.49
N PHE A 82 -4.16 -15.96 -15.19
CA PHE A 82 -4.25 -17.23 -14.47
C PHE A 82 -5.18 -17.11 -13.25
N LYS A 83 -5.76 -18.25 -12.84
CA LYS A 83 -6.63 -18.29 -11.66
C LYS A 83 -5.83 -17.89 -10.41
N GLY A 84 -6.25 -16.85 -9.71
CA GLY A 84 -5.53 -16.31 -8.56
C GLY A 84 -4.53 -15.19 -8.90
N ALA A 85 -4.48 -14.65 -10.12
CA ALA A 85 -3.59 -13.55 -10.48
C ALA A 85 -3.82 -12.30 -9.62
N TRP A 86 -5.05 -11.92 -9.39
CA TRP A 86 -5.38 -10.70 -8.64
C TRP A 86 -4.95 -10.70 -7.16
N PRO A 87 -5.22 -11.74 -6.35
CA PRO A 87 -4.69 -11.78 -4.99
C PRO A 87 -3.17 -11.87 -4.97
N PHE A 88 -2.53 -12.54 -5.93
CA PHE A 88 -1.08 -12.54 -6.07
C PHE A 88 -0.52 -11.13 -6.36
N ILE A 89 -1.15 -10.38 -7.27
CA ILE A 89 -0.76 -8.99 -7.58
C ILE A 89 -0.96 -8.09 -6.35
N ALA A 90 -2.08 -8.22 -5.63
CA ALA A 90 -2.30 -7.48 -4.39
C ALA A 90 -1.24 -7.81 -3.33
N PHE A 91 -0.83 -9.07 -3.22
CA PHE A 91 0.27 -9.46 -2.34
C PHE A 91 1.62 -8.85 -2.75
N LEU A 92 1.90 -8.74 -4.05
CA LEU A 92 3.10 -8.02 -4.54
C LEU A 92 3.04 -6.53 -4.20
N GLN A 93 1.87 -5.88 -4.23
CA GLN A 93 1.72 -4.51 -3.74
C GLN A 93 2.07 -4.42 -2.25
N VAL A 94 1.60 -5.36 -1.42
CA VAL A 94 1.97 -5.43 0.01
C VAL A 94 3.48 -5.53 0.19
N LEU A 95 4.15 -6.44 -0.52
CA LEU A 95 5.59 -6.61 -0.42
C LEU A 95 6.36 -5.34 -0.82
N LEU A 96 5.97 -4.72 -1.94
CA LEU A 96 6.60 -3.51 -2.43
C LEU A 96 6.48 -2.36 -1.42
N VAL A 97 5.27 -2.13 -0.90
CA VAL A 97 5.05 -1.11 0.14
C VAL A 97 5.86 -1.44 1.40
N THR A 98 5.84 -2.70 1.84
CA THR A 98 6.56 -3.14 3.03
C THR A 98 8.06 -2.86 2.94
N PHE A 99 8.70 -3.31 1.86
CA PHE A 99 10.15 -3.17 1.75
C PHE A 99 10.58 -1.73 1.49
N VAL A 100 9.88 -0.98 0.66
CA VAL A 100 10.27 0.40 0.37
C VAL A 100 9.95 1.32 1.54
N VAL A 101 8.68 1.35 1.97
CA VAL A 101 8.24 2.23 3.07
C VAL A 101 8.89 1.84 4.38
N GLY A 102 8.90 0.55 4.73
CA GLY A 102 9.52 0.07 5.96
C GLY A 102 11.01 0.34 6.03
N SER A 103 11.74 0.36 4.90
CA SER A 103 13.18 0.65 4.88
C SER A 103 13.47 2.12 5.15
N TYR A 104 12.78 3.06 4.48
CA TYR A 104 13.04 4.47 4.75
C TYR A 104 12.48 4.91 6.12
N LEU A 105 11.37 4.34 6.58
CA LEU A 105 10.85 4.62 7.92
C LEU A 105 11.83 4.17 9.01
N TYR A 106 12.47 3.01 8.84
CA TYR A 106 13.52 2.57 9.75
C TYR A 106 14.61 3.63 9.92
N VAL A 107 15.05 4.23 8.81
CA VAL A 107 16.09 5.26 8.83
C VAL A 107 15.58 6.57 9.46
N LEU A 108 14.33 6.99 9.14
CA LEU A 108 13.76 8.24 9.61
C LEU A 108 13.40 8.24 11.10
N ILE A 109 12.85 7.13 11.59
CA ILE A 109 12.40 7.00 12.98
C ILE A 109 13.56 6.57 13.89
N GLY A 110 14.60 5.92 13.33
CA GLY A 110 15.69 5.38 14.13
C GLY A 110 15.23 4.21 15.02
N VAL A 111 14.44 3.29 14.47
CA VAL A 111 13.82 2.19 15.23
C VAL A 111 14.93 1.33 15.90
N PRO A 112 14.98 1.26 17.25
CA PRO A 112 16.00 0.48 17.92
C PRO A 112 15.72 -1.03 17.77
N PRO A 113 16.74 -1.88 17.93
CA PRO A 113 16.55 -3.32 18.08
C PRO A 113 15.60 -3.61 19.24
N THR A 114 14.60 -4.43 19.02
CA THR A 114 13.55 -4.73 20.00
C THR A 114 13.56 -6.22 20.36
N GLN A 115 13.34 -6.55 21.63
CA GLN A 115 13.20 -7.94 22.06
C GLN A 115 11.77 -8.41 21.79
N LEU A 116 11.63 -9.43 20.94
CA LEU A 116 10.35 -10.10 20.65
C LEU A 116 10.50 -11.59 20.98
N PHE A 117 9.68 -12.09 21.88
CA PHE A 117 9.66 -13.51 22.30
C PHE A 117 11.05 -14.05 22.71
N GLY A 118 11.90 -13.21 23.36
CA GLY A 118 13.25 -13.58 23.79
C GLY A 118 14.34 -13.49 22.72
N PHE A 119 14.02 -13.07 21.49
CA PHE A 119 14.98 -12.83 20.42
C PHE A 119 15.17 -11.33 20.17
N VAL A 120 16.41 -10.91 19.92
CA VAL A 120 16.72 -9.53 19.52
C VAL A 120 16.43 -9.40 18.02
N VAL A 121 15.37 -8.66 17.70
CA VAL A 121 14.96 -8.36 16.30
C VAL A 121 15.60 -7.05 15.88
N PRO A 122 16.36 -7.02 14.76
CA PRO A 122 16.90 -5.77 14.22
C PRO A 122 15.77 -4.76 13.94
N GLY A 123 15.99 -3.46 14.21
CA GLY A 123 14.98 -2.42 14.04
C GLY A 123 14.38 -2.35 12.63
N ILE A 124 15.18 -2.63 11.60
CA ILE A 124 14.68 -2.68 10.20
C ILE A 124 13.63 -3.78 10.00
N VAL A 125 13.86 -4.97 10.59
CA VAL A 125 12.90 -6.09 10.51
C VAL A 125 11.61 -5.74 11.25
N PHE A 126 11.74 -5.06 12.40
CA PHE A 126 10.58 -4.59 13.15
C PHE A 126 9.77 -3.56 12.35
N SER A 127 10.42 -2.62 11.67
CA SER A 127 9.77 -1.66 10.78
C SER A 127 9.06 -2.37 9.62
N TRP A 128 9.72 -3.33 8.98
CA TRP A 128 9.07 -4.14 7.91
C TRP A 128 7.85 -4.91 8.41
N LEU A 129 7.92 -5.52 9.59
CA LEU A 129 6.78 -6.23 10.18
C LEU A 129 5.60 -5.28 10.45
N GLY A 130 5.86 -4.09 10.99
CA GLY A 130 4.82 -3.09 11.24
C GLY A 130 4.10 -2.65 9.97
N VAL A 131 4.87 -2.28 8.94
CA VAL A 131 4.32 -1.89 7.63
C VAL A 131 3.64 -3.07 6.93
N PHE A 132 4.21 -4.27 7.01
CA PHE A 132 3.63 -5.48 6.44
C PHE A 132 2.24 -5.78 7.00
N LEU A 133 2.10 -5.79 8.33
CA LEU A 133 0.81 -6.07 8.98
C LEU A 133 -0.25 -5.04 8.57
N GLY A 134 0.11 -3.75 8.57
CA GLY A 134 -0.79 -2.69 8.12
C GLY A 134 -1.18 -2.82 6.65
N SER A 135 -0.23 -3.12 5.78
CA SER A 135 -0.45 -3.29 4.34
C SER A 135 -1.29 -4.54 4.02
N VAL A 136 -1.09 -5.65 4.76
CA VAL A 136 -1.94 -6.85 4.64
C VAL A 136 -3.39 -6.50 4.95
N VAL A 137 -3.65 -5.79 6.05
CA VAL A 137 -5.01 -5.39 6.41
C VAL A 137 -5.61 -4.47 5.35
N SER A 138 -4.90 -3.41 4.97
CA SER A 138 -5.42 -2.40 4.04
C SER A 138 -5.57 -2.95 2.62
N ILE A 139 -4.50 -3.50 2.05
CA ILE A 139 -4.46 -3.88 0.62
C ILE A 139 -5.13 -5.24 0.39
N LEU A 140 -4.80 -6.25 1.21
CA LEU A 140 -5.23 -7.63 0.97
C LEU A 140 -6.60 -7.93 1.57
N LEU A 141 -6.85 -7.53 2.83
CA LEU A 141 -8.10 -7.87 3.51
C LEU A 141 -9.25 -6.91 3.14
N ILE A 142 -8.96 -5.65 2.89
CA ILE A 142 -9.98 -4.64 2.55
C ILE A 142 -9.95 -4.33 1.04
N GLY A 143 -8.80 -3.94 0.51
CA GLY A 143 -8.66 -3.40 -0.83
C GLY A 143 -8.92 -4.41 -1.94
N TYR A 144 -8.36 -5.61 -1.84
CA TYR A 144 -8.56 -6.65 -2.85
C TYR A 144 -10.04 -7.11 -2.95
N PRO A 145 -10.75 -7.45 -1.85
CA PRO A 145 -12.17 -7.78 -1.94
C PRO A 145 -13.02 -6.62 -2.47
N ALA A 146 -12.71 -5.38 -2.09
CA ALA A 146 -13.40 -4.20 -2.61
C ALA A 146 -13.18 -4.04 -4.12
N ALA A 147 -11.94 -4.16 -4.60
CA ALA A 147 -11.64 -4.12 -6.04
C ALA A 147 -12.36 -5.24 -6.80
N LYS A 148 -12.40 -6.45 -6.24
CA LYS A 148 -13.13 -7.57 -6.81
C LYS A 148 -14.64 -7.31 -6.87
N ALA A 149 -15.23 -6.74 -5.83
CA ALA A 149 -16.65 -6.38 -5.79
C ALA A 149 -16.99 -5.33 -6.85
N VAL A 150 -16.15 -4.29 -6.96
CA VAL A 150 -16.33 -3.24 -7.98
C VAL A 150 -16.19 -3.81 -9.39
N ALA A 151 -15.20 -4.67 -9.64
CA ALA A 151 -15.02 -5.31 -10.94
C ALA A 151 -16.25 -6.14 -11.34
N ARG A 152 -16.84 -6.88 -10.40
CA ARG A 152 -18.07 -7.64 -10.63
C ARG A 152 -19.25 -6.73 -10.96
N TYR A 153 -19.42 -5.67 -10.18
CA TYR A 153 -20.50 -4.70 -10.40
C TYR A 153 -20.42 -4.05 -11.78
N LEU A 154 -19.20 -3.69 -12.22
CA LEU A 154 -18.99 -3.07 -13.53
C LEU A 154 -18.99 -4.08 -14.68
N ARG A 155 -19.21 -5.38 -14.43
CA ARG A 155 -19.05 -6.46 -15.41
C ARG A 155 -17.66 -6.46 -16.09
N ALA A 156 -16.67 -5.85 -15.44
CA ALA A 156 -15.27 -5.83 -15.84
C ALA A 156 -14.52 -7.05 -15.26
N GLU A 157 -15.22 -8.18 -15.08
CA GLU A 157 -14.58 -9.38 -14.54
C GLU A 157 -13.52 -9.88 -15.51
N PRO A 158 -12.26 -10.00 -15.08
CA PRO A 158 -11.31 -10.82 -15.80
C PRO A 158 -11.83 -12.26 -15.80
N ARG A 159 -11.64 -12.96 -16.90
CA ARG A 159 -12.12 -14.34 -17.10
C ARG A 159 -11.70 -15.34 -16.02
N TYR A 160 -10.86 -14.93 -15.05
CA TYR A 160 -10.27 -15.79 -14.02
C TYR A 160 -10.14 -15.07 -12.66
N VAL A 161 -11.22 -14.60 -12.09
CA VAL A 161 -11.26 -14.12 -10.69
C VAL A 161 -11.68 -15.24 -9.76
#